data_9aee59b8ae66126d423640b51615c29b
#
_entry.id   9aee59b8ae66126d423640b51615c29b
#
_cell.length_a   1.000
_cell.length_b   1.000
_cell.length_c   1.000
_cell.angle_alpha   90.00
_cell.angle_beta   90.00
_cell.angle_gamma   90.00
#
_symmetry.space_group_name_H-M   'P 1'
#
loop_
_entity.id
_entity.type
_entity.pdbx_description
1 polymer ?
#
loop_
_entity_poly.entity_id
_entity_poly.type
_entity_poly.pdbx_seq_one_letter_code
_entity_poly.pdbx_strand_id
1 'polypeptide(L)'
;DFGRFGVDPSAPDNGCRSLLVECGFHGDVASRTVAQDQCARFLQASEVLSAADVQHLLPGWRQADAQQQWALDVTGPVVARSAQFRFTEPFQGLEVIAKAGTVIGDNDGEPVTTPYDDCVLVMPSTRQARAGVSVVRFARRRPL
;
A
#
# COMPACT_ATOMS: atom_id res chain seq x y z
N ASP A 1 9.01 -8.83 -10.48
CA ASP A 1 8.17 -9.87 -11.14
C ASP A 1 7.34 -10.70 -10.14
N PHE A 2 6.74 -10.06 -9.13
CA PHE A 2 5.95 -10.75 -8.10
C PHE A 2 4.67 -11.42 -8.65
N GLY A 3 4.12 -10.92 -9.74
CA GLY A 3 2.98 -11.54 -10.42
C GLY A 3 3.31 -12.77 -11.29
N ARG A 4 4.59 -13.04 -11.53
CA ARG A 4 5.03 -14.06 -12.49
C ARG A 4 4.66 -15.49 -12.08
N PHE A 5 4.60 -15.76 -10.78
CA PHE A 5 4.25 -17.08 -10.25
C PHE A 5 2.75 -17.27 -10.00
N GLY A 6 1.98 -16.18 -9.96
CA GLY A 6 0.54 -16.23 -9.70
C GLY A 6 -0.33 -16.20 -10.96
N VAL A 7 0.25 -15.82 -12.10
CA VAL A 7 -0.51 -15.63 -13.35
C VAL A 7 0.33 -16.15 -14.51
N ASP A 8 0.43 -17.46 -14.64
CA ASP A 8 0.89 -18.08 -15.88
C ASP A 8 -0.34 -18.30 -16.76
N PRO A 9 -0.50 -17.56 -17.89
CA PRO A 9 -1.65 -17.74 -18.78
C PRO A 9 -1.76 -19.14 -19.40
N SER A 10 -0.60 -19.86 -19.44
CA SER A 10 -0.54 -21.23 -19.96
C SER A 10 -0.86 -22.29 -18.89
N ALA A 11 -0.84 -21.90 -17.61
CA ALA A 11 -1.12 -22.77 -16.47
C ALA A 11 -1.84 -21.99 -15.36
N PRO A 12 -3.08 -21.51 -15.57
CA PRO A 12 -3.82 -20.69 -14.62
C PRO A 12 -4.05 -21.37 -13.26
N ASP A 13 -4.02 -22.69 -13.23
CA ASP A 13 -4.26 -23.52 -12.03
C ASP A 13 -2.99 -24.26 -11.55
N ASN A 14 -1.81 -23.69 -11.77
CA ASN A 14 -0.55 -24.33 -11.36
C ASN A 14 -0.34 -24.40 -9.83
N GLY A 15 -1.29 -23.91 -9.04
CA GLY A 15 -1.23 -23.90 -7.58
C GLY A 15 -0.27 -22.88 -6.98
N CYS A 16 0.52 -22.16 -7.80
CA CYS A 16 1.43 -21.13 -7.30
C CYS A 16 0.66 -19.93 -6.78
N ARG A 17 1.07 -19.43 -5.62
CA ARG A 17 0.54 -18.23 -4.99
C ARG A 17 1.69 -17.28 -4.71
N SER A 18 1.50 -15.99 -4.95
CA SER A 18 2.46 -14.95 -4.58
C SER A 18 1.74 -13.71 -4.07
N LEU A 19 2.35 -13.05 -3.10
CA LEU A 19 1.82 -11.84 -2.47
C LEU A 19 2.98 -10.89 -2.16
N LEU A 20 2.82 -9.62 -2.48
CA LEU A 20 3.67 -8.55 -1.99
C LEU A 20 2.96 -7.88 -0.82
N VAL A 21 3.67 -7.70 0.29
CA VAL A 21 3.16 -7.00 1.47
C VAL A 21 4.13 -5.90 1.87
N GLU A 22 3.64 -4.67 1.91
CA GLU A 22 4.37 -3.52 2.45
C GLU A 22 4.05 -3.41 3.94
N CYS A 23 4.98 -3.90 4.76
CA CYS A 23 4.74 -4.05 6.22
C CYS A 23 5.00 -2.77 7.03
N GLY A 24 5.46 -1.69 6.39
CA GLY A 24 5.78 -0.42 7.03
C GLY A 24 7.26 -0.06 6.98
N PHE A 25 7.69 0.85 7.86
CA PHE A 25 9.06 1.36 7.88
C PHE A 25 10.04 0.34 8.47
N HIS A 26 11.19 0.13 7.81
CA HIS A 26 12.18 -0.88 8.18
C HIS A 26 12.76 -0.73 9.60
N GLY A 27 12.79 0.48 10.15
CA GLY A 27 13.25 0.75 11.51
C GLY A 27 12.19 0.56 12.59
N ASP A 28 10.96 0.25 12.24
CA ASP A 28 9.85 0.09 13.20
C ASP A 28 9.65 -1.38 13.58
N VAL A 29 9.64 -1.65 14.89
CA VAL A 29 9.36 -2.99 15.43
C VAL A 29 7.97 -3.47 15.01
N ALA A 30 7.00 -2.58 14.89
CA ALA A 30 5.65 -2.90 14.43
C ALA A 30 5.64 -3.50 13.02
N SER A 31 6.53 -3.05 12.13
CA SER A 31 6.66 -3.60 10.78
C SER A 31 7.02 -5.09 10.78
N ARG A 32 7.86 -5.53 11.74
CA ARG A 32 8.19 -6.94 11.91
C ARG A 32 6.96 -7.76 12.34
N THR A 33 6.18 -7.24 13.28
CA THR A 33 4.95 -7.90 13.73
C THR A 33 3.95 -8.06 12.58
N VAL A 34 3.78 -7.01 11.77
CA VAL A 34 2.94 -7.08 10.55
C VAL A 34 3.48 -8.13 9.58
N ALA A 35 4.79 -8.15 9.32
CA ALA A 35 5.40 -9.12 8.41
C ALA A 35 5.19 -10.56 8.88
N GLN A 36 5.36 -10.83 10.17
CA GLN A 36 5.14 -12.14 10.78
C GLN A 36 3.68 -12.57 10.65
N ASP A 37 2.73 -11.69 11.00
CA ASP A 37 1.30 -11.99 10.89
C ASP A 37 0.88 -12.27 9.44
N GLN A 38 1.32 -11.43 8.50
CA GLN A 38 0.98 -11.63 7.08
C GLN A 38 1.63 -12.89 6.50
N CYS A 39 2.85 -13.23 6.90
CA CYS A 39 3.49 -14.48 6.51
C CYS A 39 2.69 -15.69 7.03
N ALA A 40 2.30 -15.70 8.30
CA ALA A 40 1.51 -16.78 8.89
C ALA A 40 0.14 -16.92 8.19
N ARG A 41 -0.54 -15.81 7.89
CA ARG A 41 -1.80 -15.79 7.13
C ARG A 41 -1.62 -16.34 5.73
N PHE A 42 -0.56 -15.94 5.04
CA PHE A 42 -0.27 -16.39 3.68
C PHE A 42 -0.01 -17.89 3.63
N LEU A 43 0.82 -18.43 4.54
CA LEU A 43 1.10 -19.87 4.63
C LEU A 43 -0.18 -20.68 4.89
N GLN A 44 -1.08 -20.15 5.71
CA GLN A 44 -2.37 -20.77 5.99
C GLN A 44 -3.33 -20.67 4.80
N ALA A 45 -3.45 -19.49 4.17
CA ALA A 45 -4.32 -19.26 3.03
C ALA A 45 -3.87 -20.00 1.76
N SER A 46 -2.56 -20.27 1.63
CA SER A 46 -1.99 -21.10 0.56
C SER A 46 -1.99 -22.62 0.87
N GLU A 47 -2.57 -23.01 2.00
CA GLU A 47 -2.69 -24.40 2.44
C GLU A 47 -1.33 -25.10 2.67
N VAL A 48 -0.24 -24.34 2.80
CA VAL A 48 1.09 -24.88 3.14
C VAL A 48 1.16 -25.31 4.59
N LEU A 49 0.49 -24.56 5.50
CA LEU A 49 0.36 -24.89 6.91
C LEU A 49 -1.12 -24.86 7.32
N SER A 50 -1.52 -25.81 8.17
CA SER A 50 -2.83 -25.75 8.85
C SER A 50 -2.84 -24.67 9.93
N ALA A 51 -4.01 -24.32 10.44
CA ALA A 51 -4.14 -23.41 11.58
C ALA A 51 -3.41 -23.93 12.84
N ALA A 52 -3.43 -25.26 13.06
CA ALA A 52 -2.73 -25.91 14.16
C ALA A 52 -1.21 -25.83 13.98
N ASP A 53 -0.70 -26.03 12.75
CA ASP A 53 0.72 -25.89 12.44
C ASP A 53 1.20 -24.46 12.65
N VAL A 54 0.44 -23.46 12.20
CA VAL A 54 0.77 -22.05 12.43
C VAL A 54 0.87 -21.74 13.92
N GLN A 55 -0.08 -22.22 14.72
CA GLN A 55 -0.05 -22.02 16.16
C GLN A 55 1.13 -22.73 16.84
N HIS A 56 1.50 -23.91 16.37
CA HIS A 56 2.56 -24.74 16.93
C HIS A 56 3.96 -24.27 16.51
N LEU A 57 4.16 -24.02 15.20
CA LEU A 57 5.46 -23.71 14.63
C LEU A 57 5.81 -22.21 14.68
N LEU A 58 4.79 -21.35 14.66
CA LEU A 58 4.92 -19.89 14.61
C LEU A 58 4.14 -19.23 15.77
N PRO A 59 4.44 -19.59 17.03
CA PRO A 59 3.68 -19.09 18.17
C PRO A 59 3.80 -17.57 18.28
N GLY A 60 2.65 -16.88 18.43
CA GLY A 60 2.58 -15.43 18.56
C GLY A 60 2.73 -14.64 17.24
N TRP A 61 2.91 -15.30 16.10
CA TRP A 61 2.96 -14.58 14.81
C TRP A 61 1.60 -14.07 14.39
N ARG A 62 0.54 -14.85 14.60
CA ARG A 62 -0.84 -14.41 14.30
C ARG A 62 -1.28 -13.34 15.29
N GLN A 63 -1.74 -12.20 14.75
CA GLN A 63 -2.37 -11.15 15.52
C GLN A 63 -3.90 -11.26 15.42
N ALA A 64 -4.61 -10.54 16.30
CA ALA A 64 -6.06 -10.40 16.19
C ALA A 64 -6.45 -9.83 14.81
N ASP A 65 -7.59 -10.26 14.30
CA ASP A 65 -8.08 -9.74 13.02
C ASP A 65 -8.43 -8.25 13.15
N ALA A 66 -8.06 -7.48 12.13
CA ALA A 66 -8.44 -6.08 12.06
C ALA A 66 -9.96 -5.96 11.99
N GLN A 67 -10.52 -5.02 12.77
CA GLN A 67 -11.98 -4.80 12.79
C GLN A 67 -12.52 -4.30 11.45
N GLN A 68 -11.69 -3.56 10.70
CA GLN A 68 -12.04 -3.02 9.39
C GLN A 68 -10.83 -3.08 8.47
N GLN A 69 -11.04 -3.67 7.30
CA GLN A 69 -10.08 -3.64 6.21
C GLN A 69 -10.60 -2.78 5.06
N TRP A 70 -9.69 -2.17 4.33
CA TRP A 70 -9.99 -1.28 3.22
C TRP A 70 -9.25 -1.72 1.96
N ALA A 71 -9.96 -1.76 0.84
CA ALA A 71 -9.34 -1.75 -0.46
C ALA A 71 -9.14 -0.30 -0.92
N LEU A 72 -8.03 -0.04 -1.60
CA LEU A 72 -7.73 1.26 -2.20
C LEU A 72 -7.69 1.10 -3.72
N ASP A 73 -8.66 1.72 -4.38
CA ASP A 73 -8.74 1.77 -5.83
C ASP A 73 -7.97 3.03 -6.30
N VAL A 74 -6.73 2.82 -6.79
CA VAL A 74 -5.88 3.92 -7.26
C VAL A 74 -6.48 4.52 -8.53
N THR A 75 -6.70 5.84 -8.51
CA THR A 75 -7.35 6.56 -9.61
C THR A 75 -6.38 7.31 -10.52
N GLY A 76 -5.20 7.64 -10.00
CA GLY A 76 -4.16 8.28 -10.79
C GLY A 76 -2.97 8.77 -9.98
N PRO A 77 -1.81 8.96 -10.63
CA PRO A 77 -0.63 9.53 -10.02
C PRO A 77 -0.61 11.05 -10.15
N VAL A 78 0.07 11.72 -9.20
CA VAL A 78 0.63 13.04 -9.38
C VAL A 78 2.08 12.87 -9.80
N VAL A 79 2.44 13.38 -10.95
CA VAL A 79 3.79 13.29 -11.51
C VAL A 79 4.50 14.63 -11.33
N ALA A 80 5.68 14.63 -10.71
CA ALA A 80 6.47 15.83 -10.56
C ALA A 80 6.94 16.37 -11.93
N ARG A 81 6.86 17.68 -12.11
CA ARG A 81 7.42 18.37 -13.28
C ARG A 81 8.92 18.59 -13.15
N SER A 82 9.39 18.73 -11.89
CA SER A 82 10.81 18.89 -11.57
C SER A 82 11.12 18.40 -10.14
N ALA A 83 12.35 18.64 -9.70
CA ALA A 83 12.77 18.42 -8.31
C ALA A 83 12.22 19.50 -7.33
N GLN A 84 11.51 20.51 -7.84
CA GLN A 84 10.97 21.60 -7.01
C GLN A 84 9.59 21.27 -6.41
N PHE A 85 9.02 20.11 -6.72
CA PHE A 85 7.76 19.68 -6.11
C PHE A 85 7.80 19.79 -4.58
N ARG A 86 6.74 20.32 -3.98
CA ARG A 86 6.60 20.44 -2.51
C ARG A 86 5.18 20.05 -2.10
N PHE A 87 5.08 19.28 -1.02
CA PHE A 87 3.80 19.11 -0.33
C PHE A 87 3.52 20.30 0.59
N THR A 88 2.25 20.58 0.86
CA THR A 88 1.81 21.61 1.82
C THR A 88 2.15 21.25 3.26
N GLU A 89 2.22 19.95 3.55
CA GLU A 89 2.56 19.38 4.86
C GLU A 89 3.25 18.01 4.69
N PRO A 90 3.86 17.45 5.74
CA PRO A 90 4.59 16.18 5.66
C PRO A 90 3.62 14.99 5.68
N PHE A 91 2.97 14.70 4.56
CA PHE A 91 2.14 13.50 4.42
C PHE A 91 2.98 12.22 4.56
N GLN A 92 2.43 11.23 5.26
CA GLN A 92 3.07 9.94 5.50
C GLN A 92 2.50 8.83 4.63
N GLY A 93 1.25 9.00 4.19
CA GLY A 93 0.49 8.04 3.39
C GLY A 93 -0.74 7.53 4.12
N LEU A 94 -1.77 7.23 3.33
CA LEU A 94 -3.10 6.80 3.77
C LEU A 94 -3.94 7.89 4.45
N GLU A 95 -3.48 9.14 4.47
CA GLU A 95 -4.31 10.27 4.89
C GLU A 95 -5.53 10.40 3.98
N VAL A 96 -6.69 10.64 4.58
CA VAL A 96 -7.95 10.89 3.89
C VAL A 96 -8.20 12.39 3.85
N ILE A 97 -8.12 12.98 2.68
CA ILE A 97 -8.40 14.41 2.47
C ILE A 97 -9.88 14.56 2.20
N ALA A 98 -10.60 15.16 3.15
CA ALA A 98 -12.06 15.15 3.20
C ALA A 98 -12.73 15.85 2.00
N LYS A 99 -12.12 16.92 1.46
CA LYS A 99 -12.76 17.74 0.42
C LYS A 99 -12.01 17.74 -0.90
N ALA A 100 -12.75 17.59 -1.99
CA ALA A 100 -12.27 17.87 -3.33
C ALA A 100 -11.73 19.29 -3.44
N GLY A 101 -10.71 19.51 -4.27
CA GLY A 101 -10.09 20.81 -4.48
C GLY A 101 -9.15 21.25 -3.35
N THR A 102 -8.94 20.44 -2.31
CA THR A 102 -7.95 20.73 -1.27
C THR A 102 -6.54 20.71 -1.86
N VAL A 103 -5.80 21.79 -1.68
CA VAL A 103 -4.40 21.89 -2.14
C VAL A 103 -3.52 21.05 -1.24
N ILE A 104 -2.82 20.08 -1.82
CA ILE A 104 -1.89 19.18 -1.12
C ILE A 104 -0.43 19.44 -1.48
N GLY A 105 -0.16 20.25 -2.48
CA GLY A 105 1.21 20.55 -2.90
C GLY A 105 1.28 21.58 -4.01
N ASP A 106 2.52 21.90 -4.35
CA ASP A 106 2.89 22.77 -5.48
C ASP A 106 3.79 21.98 -6.44
N ASN A 107 3.50 22.06 -7.73
CA ASN A 107 4.21 21.38 -8.78
C ASN A 107 4.73 22.43 -9.80
N ASP A 108 5.81 23.10 -9.43
CA ASP A 108 6.40 24.19 -10.21
C ASP A 108 5.44 25.38 -10.40
N GLY A 109 4.84 25.86 -9.29
CA GLY A 109 3.92 27.00 -9.29
C GLY A 109 2.47 26.64 -9.61
N GLU A 110 2.20 25.37 -9.93
CA GLU A 110 0.83 24.88 -10.14
C GLU A 110 0.34 24.12 -8.92
N PRO A 111 -0.79 24.53 -8.31
CA PRO A 111 -1.33 23.84 -7.15
C PRO A 111 -1.81 22.43 -7.52
N VAL A 112 -1.42 21.45 -6.71
CA VAL A 112 -1.93 20.09 -6.83
C VAL A 112 -3.10 19.95 -5.87
N THR A 113 -4.28 19.63 -6.41
CA THR A 113 -5.51 19.51 -5.63
C THR A 113 -6.08 18.10 -5.67
N THR A 114 -6.80 17.73 -4.61
CA THR A 114 -7.55 16.47 -4.57
C THR A 114 -8.71 16.49 -5.57
N PRO A 115 -8.88 15.43 -6.37
CA PRO A 115 -9.89 15.42 -7.44
C PRO A 115 -11.33 15.11 -6.95
N TYR A 116 -11.48 14.61 -5.73
CA TYR A 116 -12.78 14.24 -5.15
C TYR A 116 -12.74 14.27 -3.62
N ASP A 117 -13.92 14.24 -2.99
CA ASP A 117 -14.07 14.12 -1.53
C ASP A 117 -13.53 12.75 -1.04
N ASP A 118 -13.04 12.72 0.21
CA ASP A 118 -12.45 11.54 0.86
C ASP A 118 -11.30 10.90 0.04
N CYS A 119 -10.49 11.75 -0.58
CA CYS A 119 -9.34 11.32 -1.36
C CYS A 119 -8.23 10.77 -0.47
N VAL A 120 -7.82 9.52 -0.71
CA VAL A 120 -6.70 8.90 0.00
C VAL A 120 -5.39 9.18 -0.72
N LEU A 121 -4.37 9.60 0.02
CA LEU A 121 -3.02 9.80 -0.48
C LEU A 121 -2.20 8.50 -0.33
N VAL A 122 -1.74 7.95 -1.45
CA VAL A 122 -0.99 6.69 -1.46
C VAL A 122 0.47 6.97 -1.79
N MET A 123 1.37 6.56 -0.87
CA MET A 123 2.82 6.67 -1.00
C MET A 123 3.32 8.08 -1.34
N PRO A 124 2.91 9.14 -0.60
CA PRO A 124 3.44 10.47 -0.81
C PRO A 124 4.95 10.50 -0.51
N SER A 125 5.75 11.02 -1.43
CA SER A 125 7.20 11.12 -1.23
C SER A 125 7.82 12.13 -2.19
N THR A 126 8.69 12.99 -1.66
CA THR A 126 9.53 13.90 -2.45
C THR A 126 10.98 13.44 -2.57
N ARG A 127 11.34 12.30 -1.95
CA ARG A 127 12.75 11.83 -1.88
C ARG A 127 13.40 11.64 -3.25
N GLN A 128 12.59 11.31 -4.26
CA GLN A 128 13.05 11.09 -5.63
C GLN A 128 12.33 12.00 -6.62
N ALA A 129 11.80 13.14 -6.15
CA ALA A 129 11.09 14.09 -6.99
C ALA A 129 12.01 14.59 -8.12
N ARG A 130 11.60 14.33 -9.34
CA ARG A 130 12.19 14.83 -10.60
C ARG A 130 11.15 14.71 -11.70
N ALA A 131 11.37 15.38 -12.80
CA ALA A 131 10.46 15.31 -13.93
C ALA A 131 10.13 13.86 -14.32
N GLY A 132 8.84 13.57 -14.43
CA GLY A 132 8.33 12.26 -14.81
C GLY A 132 8.19 11.23 -13.67
N VAL A 133 8.56 11.57 -12.43
CA VAL A 133 8.44 10.66 -11.27
C VAL A 133 7.15 10.93 -10.51
N SER A 134 6.39 9.88 -10.20
CA SER A 134 5.22 9.95 -9.34
C SER A 134 5.62 10.29 -7.90
N VAL A 135 4.99 11.33 -7.33
CA VAL A 135 5.23 11.79 -5.95
C VAL A 135 4.10 11.42 -4.99
N VAL A 136 2.92 11.12 -5.49
CA VAL A 136 1.78 10.57 -4.74
C VAL A 136 0.79 9.96 -5.72
N ARG A 137 -0.04 9.04 -5.26
CA ARG A 137 -1.21 8.54 -6.01
C ARG A 137 -2.48 8.86 -5.25
N PHE A 138 -3.52 9.22 -5.97
CA PHE A 138 -4.87 9.35 -5.42
C PHE A 138 -5.58 8.01 -5.44
N ALA A 139 -6.36 7.75 -4.40
CA ALA A 139 -7.17 6.53 -4.33
C ALA A 139 -8.52 6.77 -3.65
N ARG A 140 -9.51 5.97 -4.05
CA ARG A 140 -10.77 5.82 -3.33
C ARG A 140 -10.69 4.61 -2.42
N ARG A 141 -11.16 4.74 -1.19
CA ARG A 141 -11.27 3.59 -0.28
C ARG A 141 -12.65 2.97 -0.38
N ARG A 142 -12.71 1.66 -0.28
CA ARG A 142 -13.93 0.89 -0.05
C ARG A 142 -13.68 -0.18 1.01
N PRO A 143 -14.66 -0.52 1.86
CA PRO A 143 -14.52 -1.64 2.80
C PRO A 143 -14.36 -2.96 2.03
N LEU A 144 -13.65 -3.90 2.66
CA LEU A 144 -13.55 -5.29 2.22
C LEU A 144 -14.59 -6.15 2.93
#